data_a46e4905c09346855902c7c5cb9741ce
#
_entry.id   a46e4905c09346855902c7c5cb9741ce
#
_cell.length_a   1.000
_cell.length_b   1.000
_cell.length_c   1.000
_cell.angle_alpha   90.00
_cell.angle_beta   90.00
_cell.angle_gamma   90.00
#
_symmetry.space_group_name_H-M   'P 1'
#
loop_
_entity.id
_entity.type
_entity.pdbx_description
1 polymer ?
#
loop_
_entity_poly.entity_id
_entity_poly.type
_entity_poly.pdbx_seq_one_letter_code
_entity_poly.pdbx_strand_id
1 'polypeptide(L)'
;MKQIFYIFIFLAYSCFSHADDNQQKQIDNLFIQLKKTTNYENSKAIESKIWEIWTTHPSKNSLTALLADGSFYMSQNKLETAYETFTKTIDLDSNWAEAWNKRATGLYMIC
;
A
#
# COMPACT_ATOMS: atom_id res chain seq x y z
N MET A 1 24.43 -23.03 -5.89
CA MET A 1 23.74 -22.37 -4.77
C MET A 1 23.67 -20.87 -4.90
N LYS A 2 24.74 -20.16 -5.26
CA LYS A 2 24.71 -18.70 -5.44
C LYS A 2 23.76 -18.26 -6.56
N GLN A 3 23.61 -19.03 -7.63
CA GLN A 3 22.72 -18.69 -8.75
C GLN A 3 21.25 -18.76 -8.38
N ILE A 4 20.86 -19.73 -7.55
CA ILE A 4 19.47 -19.87 -7.06
C ILE A 4 19.12 -18.71 -6.15
N PHE A 5 20.04 -18.23 -5.34
CA PHE A 5 19.85 -17.08 -4.45
C PHE A 5 19.61 -15.79 -5.24
N TYR A 6 20.36 -15.57 -6.33
CA TYR A 6 20.16 -14.40 -7.20
C TYR A 6 18.81 -14.42 -7.91
N ILE A 7 18.36 -15.59 -8.36
CA ILE A 7 17.04 -15.75 -8.98
C ILE A 7 15.93 -15.41 -7.98
N PHE A 8 16.09 -15.83 -6.73
CA PHE A 8 15.12 -15.55 -5.67
C PHE A 8 15.03 -14.05 -5.36
N ILE A 9 16.14 -13.35 -5.28
CA ILE A 9 16.19 -11.90 -5.09
C ILE A 9 15.56 -11.18 -6.28
N PHE A 10 15.82 -11.64 -7.50
CA PHE A 10 15.24 -11.06 -8.71
C PHE A 10 13.72 -11.21 -8.76
N LEU A 11 13.21 -12.39 -8.38
CA LEU A 11 11.76 -12.63 -8.31
C LEU A 11 11.10 -11.78 -7.23
N ALA A 12 11.73 -11.65 -6.06
CA ALA A 12 11.23 -10.78 -4.99
C ALA A 12 11.21 -9.31 -5.45
N TYR A 13 12.22 -8.89 -6.17
CA TYR A 13 12.32 -7.52 -6.71
C TYR A 13 11.23 -7.24 -7.74
N SER A 14 10.92 -8.21 -8.61
CA SER A 14 9.87 -8.06 -9.62
C SER A 14 8.46 -7.99 -9.00
N CYS A 15 8.23 -8.61 -7.85
CA CYS A 15 6.94 -8.55 -7.15
C CYS A 15 6.68 -7.18 -6.51
N PHE A 16 7.70 -6.36 -6.25
CA PHE A 16 7.57 -5.05 -5.62
C PHE A 16 7.56 -3.88 -6.60
N SER A 17 7.65 -4.13 -7.92
CA SER A 17 7.89 -3.09 -8.92
C SER A 17 6.61 -2.47 -9.50
N HIS A 18 5.48 -2.47 -8.77
CA HIS A 18 4.21 -1.97 -9.33
C HIS A 18 3.80 -0.58 -8.88
N ALA A 19 4.61 0.11 -8.06
CA ALA A 19 4.44 1.54 -7.92
C ALA A 19 4.87 2.21 -9.23
N ASP A 20 4.03 3.08 -9.78
CA ASP A 20 4.42 3.94 -10.88
C ASP A 20 5.75 4.61 -10.52
N ASP A 21 6.69 4.71 -11.47
CA ASP A 21 7.98 5.36 -11.27
C ASP A 21 7.83 6.76 -10.67
N ASN A 22 6.79 7.47 -11.05
CA ASN A 22 6.48 8.80 -10.54
C ASN A 22 6.09 8.75 -9.05
N GLN A 23 5.23 7.81 -8.68
CA GLN A 23 4.86 7.59 -7.28
C GLN A 23 6.07 7.19 -6.44
N GLN A 24 6.92 6.31 -6.96
CA GLN A 24 8.11 5.86 -6.26
C GLN A 24 9.08 6.99 -5.99
N LYS A 25 9.28 7.87 -6.96
CA LYS A 25 10.13 9.07 -6.79
C LYS A 25 9.57 10.02 -5.73
N GLN A 26 8.26 10.21 -5.72
CA GLN A 26 7.60 11.05 -4.71
C GLN A 26 7.77 10.46 -3.32
N ILE A 27 7.58 9.14 -3.17
CA ILE A 27 7.76 8.44 -1.89
C ILE A 27 9.20 8.55 -1.41
N ASP A 28 10.17 8.30 -2.29
CA ASP A 28 11.60 8.39 -1.95
C ASP A 28 11.96 9.79 -1.46
N ASN A 29 11.46 10.81 -2.13
CA ASN A 29 11.66 12.20 -1.75
C ASN A 29 11.06 12.53 -0.39
N LEU A 30 9.86 12.04 -0.12
CA LEU A 30 9.18 12.21 1.16
C LEU A 30 9.93 11.53 2.30
N PHE A 31 10.49 10.35 2.08
CA PHE A 31 11.31 9.67 3.08
C PHE A 31 12.61 10.43 3.38
N ILE A 32 13.22 11.03 2.36
CA ILE A 32 14.39 11.89 2.56
C ILE A 32 14.01 13.10 3.43
N GLN A 33 12.90 13.75 3.16
CA GLN A 33 12.38 14.86 3.96
C GLN A 33 12.07 14.41 5.39
N LEU A 34 11.47 13.24 5.57
CA LEU A 34 11.15 12.70 6.89
C LEU A 34 12.39 12.48 7.74
N LYS A 35 13.48 12.00 7.15
CA LYS A 35 14.77 11.81 7.84
C LYS A 35 15.37 13.11 8.32
N LYS A 36 15.15 14.20 7.58
CA LYS A 36 15.75 15.51 7.87
C LYS A 36 14.94 16.36 8.84
N THR A 37 13.64 16.07 8.98
CA THR A 37 12.79 16.89 9.84
C THR A 37 13.00 16.54 11.30
N THR A 38 13.03 17.59 12.14
CA THR A 38 13.07 17.46 13.60
C THR A 38 11.76 17.96 14.24
N ASN A 39 10.85 18.47 13.42
CA ASN A 39 9.58 19.03 13.86
C ASN A 39 8.49 17.96 13.76
N TYR A 40 7.80 17.70 14.85
CA TYR A 40 6.74 16.68 14.93
C TYR A 40 5.60 16.96 13.95
N GLU A 41 5.15 18.20 13.87
CA GLU A 41 4.05 18.60 12.97
C GLU A 41 4.41 18.35 11.51
N ASN A 42 5.64 18.70 11.12
CA ASN A 42 6.13 18.46 9.77
C ASN A 42 6.25 16.97 9.47
N SER A 43 6.72 16.17 10.44
CA SER A 43 6.82 14.72 10.24
C SER A 43 5.45 14.08 10.04
N LYS A 44 4.44 14.52 10.79
CA LYS A 44 3.06 14.06 10.62
C LYS A 44 2.49 14.40 9.24
N ALA A 45 2.75 15.62 8.77
CA ALA A 45 2.31 16.05 7.44
C ALA A 45 2.96 15.21 6.32
N ILE A 46 4.26 14.91 6.46
CA ILE A 46 4.99 14.09 5.51
C ILE A 46 4.47 12.64 5.51
N GLU A 47 4.26 12.06 6.69
CA GLU A 47 3.67 10.72 6.83
C GLU A 47 2.30 10.63 6.15
N SER A 48 1.44 11.62 6.34
CA SER A 48 0.13 11.67 5.70
C SER A 48 0.22 11.66 4.18
N LYS A 49 1.18 12.37 3.61
CA LYS A 49 1.42 12.37 2.16
C LYS A 49 1.89 11.01 1.66
N ILE A 50 2.76 10.35 2.41
CA ILE A 50 3.22 9.00 2.07
C ILE A 50 2.03 8.04 2.03
N TRP A 51 1.18 8.04 3.06
CA TRP A 51 -0.01 7.21 3.10
C TRP A 51 -0.98 7.51 1.97
N GLU A 52 -1.17 8.77 1.64
CA GLU A 52 -2.01 9.19 0.51
C GLU A 52 -1.52 8.57 -0.80
N ILE A 53 -0.21 8.61 -1.07
CA ILE A 53 0.37 8.04 -2.28
C ILE A 53 0.20 6.52 -2.30
N TRP A 54 0.49 5.84 -1.19
CA TRP A 54 0.37 4.38 -1.11
C TRP A 54 -1.07 3.89 -1.31
N THR A 55 -2.05 4.65 -0.85
CA THR A 55 -3.46 4.28 -0.96
C THR A 55 -4.12 4.77 -2.25
N THR A 56 -3.35 5.41 -3.13
CA THR A 56 -3.81 5.87 -4.45
C THR A 56 -3.29 4.92 -5.52
N HIS A 57 -4.23 4.28 -6.25
CA HIS A 57 -3.84 3.42 -7.37
C HIS A 57 -3.19 4.26 -8.48
N PRO A 58 -2.06 3.79 -9.06
CA PRO A 58 -1.30 4.58 -10.06
C PRO A 58 -2.09 4.99 -11.29
N SER A 59 -3.10 4.20 -11.69
CA SER A 59 -3.78 4.42 -12.98
C SER A 59 -5.31 4.34 -12.92
N LYS A 60 -5.90 3.74 -11.88
CA LYS A 60 -7.34 3.48 -11.81
C LYS A 60 -7.97 4.06 -10.56
N ASN A 61 -8.66 5.19 -10.72
CA ASN A 61 -9.36 5.85 -9.61
C ASN A 61 -10.44 4.95 -8.98
N SER A 62 -11.04 4.05 -9.75
CA SER A 62 -12.04 3.11 -9.23
C SER A 62 -11.44 2.17 -8.19
N LEU A 63 -10.19 1.76 -8.34
CA LEU A 63 -9.50 0.92 -7.36
C LEU A 63 -9.13 1.70 -6.10
N THR A 64 -8.75 2.96 -6.24
CA THR A 64 -8.54 3.86 -5.10
C THR A 64 -9.82 4.00 -4.27
N ALA A 65 -10.96 4.22 -4.94
CA ALA A 65 -12.26 4.33 -4.29
C ALA A 65 -12.66 3.03 -3.59
N LEU A 66 -12.42 1.89 -4.22
CA LEU A 66 -12.74 0.58 -3.65
C LEU A 66 -11.89 0.29 -2.39
N LEU A 67 -10.61 0.65 -2.42
CA LEU A 67 -9.74 0.53 -1.24
C LEU A 67 -10.23 1.41 -0.10
N ALA A 68 -10.66 2.63 -0.41
CA ALA A 68 -11.23 3.56 0.55
C ALA A 68 -12.52 3.01 1.18
N ASP A 69 -13.38 2.38 0.38
CA ASP A 69 -14.59 1.72 0.86
C ASP A 69 -14.26 0.61 1.87
N GLY A 70 -13.30 -0.24 1.55
CA GLY A 70 -12.85 -1.29 2.45
C GLY A 70 -12.31 -0.72 3.76
N SER A 71 -11.53 0.34 3.69
CA SER A 71 -10.99 1.03 4.87
C SER A 71 -12.11 1.64 5.72
N PHE A 72 -13.12 2.19 5.08
CA PHE A 72 -14.30 2.70 5.78
C PHE A 72 -15.03 1.59 6.53
N TYR A 73 -15.29 0.44 5.88
CA TYR A 73 -15.92 -0.70 6.54
C TYR A 73 -15.10 -1.18 7.74
N MET A 74 -13.77 -1.19 7.61
CA MET A 74 -12.87 -1.52 8.70
C MET A 74 -13.04 -0.57 9.89
N SER A 75 -13.13 0.73 9.63
CA SER A 75 -13.33 1.75 10.66
C SER A 75 -14.69 1.62 11.37
N GLN A 76 -15.68 1.05 10.69
CA GLN A 76 -17.01 0.76 11.25
C GLN A 76 -17.10 -0.61 11.91
N ASN A 77 -15.97 -1.29 12.06
CA ASN A 77 -15.88 -2.64 12.61
C ASN A 77 -16.66 -3.70 11.79
N LYS A 78 -16.93 -3.40 10.53
CA LYS A 78 -17.54 -4.34 9.57
C LYS A 78 -16.42 -5.13 8.87
N LEU A 79 -15.76 -5.99 9.63
CA LEU A 79 -14.50 -6.60 9.21
C LEU A 79 -14.66 -7.59 8.06
N GLU A 80 -15.75 -8.36 8.06
CA GLU A 80 -16.02 -9.30 6.97
C GLU A 80 -16.30 -8.59 5.66
N THR A 81 -17.11 -7.54 5.69
CA THR A 81 -17.40 -6.70 4.52
C THR A 81 -16.13 -6.01 4.02
N ALA A 82 -15.29 -5.54 4.93
CA ALA A 82 -14.00 -4.98 4.57
C ALA A 82 -13.12 -6.01 3.86
N TYR A 83 -13.03 -7.22 4.41
CA TYR A 83 -12.26 -8.32 3.82
C TYR A 83 -12.73 -8.63 2.39
N GLU A 84 -14.04 -8.75 2.19
CA GLU A 84 -14.62 -9.00 0.87
C GLU A 84 -14.30 -7.86 -0.11
N THR A 85 -14.38 -6.61 0.35
CA THR A 85 -14.06 -5.43 -0.46
C THR A 85 -12.59 -5.41 -0.88
N PHE A 86 -11.68 -5.71 0.04
CA PHE A 86 -10.25 -5.80 -0.27
C PHE A 86 -9.96 -6.98 -1.20
N THR A 87 -10.63 -8.12 -1.02
CA THR A 87 -10.51 -9.26 -1.92
C THR A 87 -10.93 -8.89 -3.34
N LYS A 88 -12.02 -8.15 -3.49
CA LYS A 88 -12.47 -7.63 -4.78
C LYS A 88 -11.43 -6.71 -5.41
N THR A 89 -10.80 -5.86 -4.61
CA THR A 89 -9.72 -4.98 -5.07
C THR A 89 -8.54 -5.81 -5.59
N ILE A 90 -8.15 -6.85 -4.87
CA ILE A 90 -7.08 -7.77 -5.27
C ILE A 90 -7.42 -8.51 -6.57
N ASP A 91 -8.67 -8.96 -6.72
CA ASP A 91 -9.11 -9.65 -7.92
C ASP A 91 -9.05 -8.74 -9.16
N LEU A 92 -9.28 -7.45 -8.98
CA LEU A 92 -9.20 -6.47 -10.06
C LEU A 92 -7.77 -6.07 -10.40
N ASP A 93 -6.88 -6.06 -9.42
CA ASP A 93 -5.44 -5.84 -9.61
C ASP A 93 -4.64 -6.54 -8.53
N SER A 94 -4.22 -7.76 -8.80
CA SER A 94 -3.46 -8.60 -7.87
C SER A 94 -2.04 -8.09 -7.61
N ASN A 95 -1.58 -7.10 -8.37
CA ASN A 95 -0.24 -6.54 -8.23
C ASN A 95 -0.19 -5.30 -7.34
N TRP A 96 -1.33 -4.79 -6.91
CA TRP A 96 -1.37 -3.63 -6.03
C TRP A 96 -1.15 -4.05 -4.57
N ALA A 97 0.07 -3.83 -4.09
CA ALA A 97 0.52 -4.30 -2.77
C ALA A 97 -0.35 -3.76 -1.63
N GLU A 98 -0.84 -2.53 -1.72
CA GLU A 98 -1.64 -1.91 -0.66
C GLU A 98 -2.96 -2.65 -0.41
N ALA A 99 -3.58 -3.20 -1.46
CA ALA A 99 -4.79 -4.00 -1.32
C ALA A 99 -4.53 -5.26 -0.47
N TRP A 100 -3.41 -5.94 -0.71
CA TRP A 100 -2.99 -7.10 0.08
C TRP A 100 -2.69 -6.72 1.53
N ASN A 101 -2.00 -5.60 1.73
CA ASN A 101 -1.66 -5.10 3.05
C ASN A 101 -2.91 -4.78 3.87
N LYS A 102 -3.87 -4.10 3.28
CA LYS A 102 -5.15 -3.78 3.92
C LYS A 102 -5.95 -5.04 4.28
N ARG A 103 -5.99 -6.03 3.37
CA ARG A 103 -6.68 -7.28 3.64
C ARG A 103 -6.03 -8.04 4.80
N ALA A 104 -4.72 -8.09 4.85
CA ALA A 104 -3.98 -8.72 5.95
C ALA A 104 -4.27 -8.04 7.29
N THR A 105 -4.33 -6.71 7.32
CA THR A 105 -4.70 -5.94 8.51
C THR A 105 -6.11 -6.28 8.97
N GLY A 106 -7.07 -6.35 8.05
CA GLY A 106 -8.44 -6.75 8.34
C GLY A 106 -8.54 -8.15 8.93
N LEU A 107 -7.80 -9.11 8.37
CA LEU A 107 -7.73 -10.49 8.89
C LEU A 107 -7.17 -10.53 10.31
N TYR A 108 -6.13 -9.76 10.57
CA TYR A 108 -5.54 -9.66 11.90
C TYR A 108 -6.57 -9.16 12.93
N MET A 109 -7.40 -8.22 12.55
CA MET A 109 -8.44 -7.65 13.41
C MET A 109 -9.59 -8.64 13.68
N ILE A 110 -9.89 -9.54 12.74
CA ILE A 110 -10.93 -10.58 12.91
C ILE A 110 -10.47 -11.65 13.91
N CYS A 111 -9.20 -12.02 13.86
CA CYS A 111 -8.61 -12.99 14.78
C CYS A 111 -8.26 -12.35 16.12
#